data_b5b07aa159199bd7ad35816d6e86aedc
#
_entry.id   b5b07aa159199bd7ad35816d6e86aedc
#
_cell.length_a   1.000
_cell.length_b   1.000
_cell.length_c   1.000
_cell.angle_alpha   90.00
_cell.angle_beta   90.00
_cell.angle_gamma   90.00
#
_symmetry.space_group_name_H-M   'P 1'
#
loop_
_entity.id
_entity.type
_entity.pdbx_description
1 polymer ?
#
loop_
_entity_poly.entity_id
_entity_poly.type
_entity_poly.pdbx_seq_one_letter_code
_entity_poly.pdbx_strand_id
1 'polypeptide(L)'
;MHPGEMMIDQTKLSAVPTIVWTRRQLIASGAIGFGGMAMLGPQATGQEPAKAKTIIATRAIHQEEDFKASPRRVYEALLDTKQFTTFSGGRPAEIDPKVGGTFSLFAGHIVGRNLELVPDRRIVQAWRVVPWPEGIFSIARFELTGQESGTRVIFDHTGFPPELAEHLESGWNENYWTALRKYLGST
;
A
#
# COMPACT_ATOMS: atom_id res chain seq x y z
N MET A 1 -26.95 28.60 -4.83
CA MET A 1 -26.40 27.45 -5.58
C MET A 1 -25.57 26.62 -4.62
N HIS A 2 -26.09 25.48 -4.16
CA HIS A 2 -25.41 24.61 -3.19
C HIS A 2 -24.46 23.68 -3.91
N PRO A 3 -23.22 23.48 -3.45
CA PRO A 3 -22.37 22.41 -3.94
C PRO A 3 -22.82 21.08 -3.32
N GLY A 4 -23.09 20.09 -4.16
CA GLY A 4 -23.56 18.78 -3.78
C GLY A 4 -22.59 18.04 -2.89
N GLU A 5 -23.05 17.72 -1.73
CA GLU A 5 -22.46 16.82 -0.75
C GLU A 5 -22.55 15.39 -1.30
N MET A 6 -21.43 14.81 -1.68
CA MET A 6 -21.35 13.42 -2.13
C MET A 6 -21.41 12.53 -0.88
N MET A 7 -22.64 12.18 -0.48
CA MET A 7 -22.89 11.16 0.53
C MET A 7 -22.33 9.82 0.06
N ILE A 8 -21.26 9.38 0.70
CA ILE A 8 -20.78 8.00 0.58
C ILE A 8 -21.76 7.13 1.36
N ASP A 9 -22.46 6.27 0.64
CA ASP A 9 -23.38 5.28 1.20
C ASP A 9 -22.63 4.32 2.15
N GLN A 10 -22.85 4.49 3.45
CA GLN A 10 -22.26 3.72 4.54
C GLN A 10 -22.80 2.28 4.63
N THR A 11 -23.74 1.88 3.76
CA THR A 11 -24.48 0.61 3.89
C THR A 11 -23.73 -0.60 3.31
N LYS A 12 -22.57 -0.44 2.65
CA LYS A 12 -21.83 -1.57 2.06
C LYS A 12 -20.65 -2.09 2.89
N LEU A 13 -20.46 -1.60 4.11
CA LEU A 13 -19.33 -1.99 4.98
C LEU A 13 -19.68 -3.09 5.99
N SER A 14 -20.81 -3.77 5.86
CA SER A 14 -21.20 -4.87 6.74
C SER A 14 -20.98 -6.21 6.07
N ALA A 15 -19.77 -6.74 6.14
CA ALA A 15 -19.44 -8.17 6.21
C ALA A 15 -17.92 -8.41 6.03
N VAL A 16 -17.12 -8.00 7.01
CA VAL A 16 -15.76 -8.53 7.12
C VAL A 16 -15.79 -9.63 8.17
N PRO A 17 -15.50 -10.88 7.84
CA PRO A 17 -15.45 -11.94 8.85
C PRO A 17 -14.29 -11.69 9.81
N THR A 18 -14.61 -11.55 11.08
CA THR A 18 -13.64 -11.46 12.17
C THR A 18 -12.93 -12.81 12.30
N ILE A 19 -11.70 -12.89 11.82
CA ILE A 19 -10.83 -14.04 12.05
C ILE A 19 -10.26 -13.91 13.46
N VAL A 20 -10.87 -14.62 14.41
CA VAL A 20 -10.35 -14.76 15.76
C VAL A 20 -9.22 -15.80 15.75
N TRP A 21 -8.00 -15.37 15.97
CA TRP A 21 -6.85 -16.24 16.19
C TRP A 21 -6.88 -16.77 17.62
N THR A 22 -7.36 -17.98 17.83
CA THR A 22 -7.22 -18.68 19.11
C THR A 22 -5.87 -19.40 19.16
N ARG A 23 -5.01 -18.99 20.07
CA ARG A 23 -3.82 -19.73 20.48
C ARG A 23 -4.29 -20.99 21.25
N ARG A 24 -4.11 -22.18 20.71
CA ARG A 24 -4.12 -23.45 21.45
C ARG A 24 -2.90 -24.25 21.01
N GLN A 25 -1.88 -24.16 21.81
CA GLN A 25 -1.32 -25.16 22.75
C GLN A 25 -0.92 -26.48 22.10
N LEU A 26 0.39 -26.58 21.88
CA LEU A 26 1.12 -27.84 21.78
C LEU A 26 1.29 -28.38 23.20
N ILE A 27 0.72 -29.55 23.50
CA ILE A 27 1.17 -30.38 24.61
C ILE A 27 1.59 -31.71 24.01
N ALA A 28 2.86 -31.98 24.06
CA ALA A 28 3.44 -33.31 23.84
C ALA A 28 3.32 -34.09 25.14
N SER A 29 2.81 -35.28 25.06
CA SER A 29 2.99 -36.26 26.13
C SER A 29 3.27 -37.62 25.51
N GLY A 30 4.47 -38.08 25.76
CA GLY A 30 4.88 -39.43 25.41
C GLY A 30 4.30 -40.48 26.37
N ALA A 31 4.08 -41.67 25.87
CA ALA A 31 4.02 -42.89 26.67
C ALA A 31 4.53 -44.06 25.83
N ILE A 32 5.50 -44.73 26.38
CA ILE A 32 6.11 -45.96 25.92
C ILE A 32 5.18 -47.12 26.28
N GLY A 33 4.96 -48.04 25.33
CA GLY A 33 4.25 -49.30 25.60
C GLY A 33 4.57 -50.37 24.56
N PHE A 34 5.30 -51.39 25.00
CA PHE A 34 5.68 -52.62 24.28
C PHE A 34 4.50 -53.53 23.96
N GLY A 35 4.54 -54.27 22.85
CA GLY A 35 3.84 -55.54 22.75
C GLY A 35 3.13 -55.81 21.44
N GLY A 36 3.72 -56.47 20.56
CA GLY A 36 3.45 -57.66 19.78
C GLY A 36 2.19 -57.83 18.92
N MET A 37 2.49 -58.38 17.75
CA MET A 37 1.74 -59.35 16.93
C MET A 37 1.04 -58.80 15.68
N ALA A 38 1.56 -59.31 14.57
CA ALA A 38 1.16 -59.05 13.18
C ALA A 38 -0.26 -59.49 12.86
N MET A 39 -1.00 -58.63 12.14
CA MET A 39 -2.05 -59.03 11.21
C MET A 39 -1.96 -58.09 9.98
N LEU A 40 -1.79 -58.71 8.82
CA LEU A 40 -1.90 -57.99 7.54
C LEU A 40 -3.36 -57.58 7.31
N GLY A 41 -3.60 -56.30 7.33
CA GLY A 41 -4.79 -55.65 6.83
C GLY A 41 -4.44 -54.72 5.65
N PRO A 42 -5.34 -54.50 4.67
CA PRO A 42 -5.04 -53.70 3.51
C PRO A 42 -4.72 -52.25 3.90
N GLN A 43 -3.56 -51.81 3.51
CA GLN A 43 -3.13 -50.40 3.69
C GLN A 43 -4.05 -49.52 2.84
N ALA A 44 -4.99 -48.84 3.49
CA ALA A 44 -5.61 -47.67 2.94
C ALA A 44 -4.53 -46.58 2.89
N THR A 45 -3.98 -46.31 1.71
CA THR A 45 -3.15 -45.15 1.45
C THR A 45 -4.02 -43.89 1.66
N GLY A 46 -4.03 -43.41 2.91
CA GLY A 46 -4.59 -42.12 3.25
C GLY A 46 -3.75 -41.03 2.54
N GLN A 47 -4.18 -40.66 1.36
CA GLN A 47 -3.73 -39.49 0.69
C GLN A 47 -4.20 -38.29 1.50
N GLU A 48 -3.31 -37.75 2.33
CA GLU A 48 -3.56 -36.48 3.00
C GLU A 48 -3.89 -35.44 1.91
N PRO A 49 -5.03 -34.73 2.00
CA PRO A 49 -5.32 -33.69 1.02
C PRO A 49 -4.21 -32.65 1.13
N ALA A 50 -3.40 -32.53 0.09
CA ALA A 50 -2.40 -31.49 -0.03
C ALA A 50 -3.10 -30.16 0.28
N LYS A 51 -2.72 -29.52 1.40
CA LYS A 51 -3.16 -28.17 1.73
C LYS A 51 -2.86 -27.30 0.52
N ALA A 52 -3.89 -26.95 -0.23
CA ALA A 52 -3.76 -25.99 -1.32
C ALA A 52 -3.15 -24.72 -0.71
N LYS A 53 -1.89 -24.46 -1.04
CA LYS A 53 -1.22 -23.23 -0.69
C LYS A 53 -1.96 -22.15 -1.45
N THR A 54 -2.88 -21.46 -0.77
CA THR A 54 -3.56 -20.30 -1.31
C THR A 54 -2.48 -19.29 -1.65
N ILE A 55 -2.14 -19.19 -2.93
CA ILE A 55 -1.30 -18.12 -3.44
C ILE A 55 -2.19 -16.89 -3.36
N ILE A 56 -2.02 -16.08 -2.30
CA ILE A 56 -2.60 -14.75 -2.25
C ILE A 56 -1.93 -14.01 -3.41
N ALA A 57 -2.67 -13.77 -4.48
CA ALA A 57 -2.16 -12.97 -5.59
C ALA A 57 -1.88 -11.57 -5.04
N THR A 58 -0.61 -11.27 -4.83
CA THR A 58 -0.17 -9.93 -4.41
C THR A 58 -0.35 -9.03 -5.62
N ARG A 59 -1.38 -8.19 -5.60
CA ARG A 59 -1.53 -7.14 -6.60
C ARG A 59 -0.51 -6.04 -6.33
N ALA A 60 0.10 -5.54 -7.39
CA ALA A 60 0.99 -4.38 -7.38
C ALA A 60 0.49 -3.39 -8.41
N ILE A 61 0.62 -2.10 -8.11
CA ILE A 61 0.44 -1.03 -9.08
C ILE A 61 1.82 -0.63 -9.55
N HIS A 62 2.00 -0.56 -10.87
CA HIS A 62 3.21 -0.07 -11.53
C HIS A 62 2.82 0.99 -12.53
N GLN A 63 3.39 2.18 -12.41
CA GLN A 63 3.10 3.31 -13.30
C GLN A 63 4.40 4.03 -13.66
N GLU A 64 4.50 4.51 -14.90
CA GLU A 64 5.59 5.34 -15.38
C GLU A 64 5.05 6.68 -15.83
N GLU A 65 5.62 7.78 -15.31
CA GLU A 65 5.12 9.12 -15.54
C GLU A 65 6.27 10.07 -15.93
N ASP A 66 6.07 10.83 -17.01
CA ASP A 66 7.02 11.82 -17.47
C ASP A 66 6.57 13.24 -17.08
N PHE A 67 7.50 14.01 -16.49
CA PHE A 67 7.29 15.39 -16.05
C PHE A 67 8.30 16.33 -16.73
N LYS A 68 7.82 17.48 -17.20
CA LYS A 68 8.67 18.56 -17.75
C LYS A 68 9.33 19.42 -16.65
N ALA A 69 9.88 18.75 -15.67
CA ALA A 69 10.55 19.38 -14.53
C ALA A 69 11.76 18.54 -14.12
N SER A 70 12.75 19.16 -13.49
CA SER A 70 13.93 18.44 -13.02
C SER A 70 13.58 17.44 -11.90
N PRO A 71 14.39 16.37 -11.69
CA PRO A 71 14.18 15.43 -10.59
C PRO A 71 14.06 16.09 -9.23
N ARG A 72 14.86 17.12 -9.00
CA ARG A 72 14.81 17.93 -7.77
C ARG A 72 13.41 18.54 -7.56
N ARG A 73 12.84 19.15 -8.58
CA ARG A 73 11.54 19.79 -8.47
C ARG A 73 10.40 18.80 -8.24
N VAL A 74 10.47 17.64 -8.89
CA VAL A 74 9.49 16.55 -8.65
C VAL A 74 9.64 16.04 -7.22
N TYR A 75 10.87 15.81 -6.77
CA TYR A 75 11.18 15.33 -5.43
C TYR A 75 10.69 16.29 -4.35
N GLU A 76 11.01 17.57 -4.48
CA GLU A 76 10.58 18.63 -3.57
C GLU A 76 9.04 18.75 -3.53
N ALA A 77 8.37 18.69 -4.68
CA ALA A 77 6.90 18.77 -4.73
C ALA A 77 6.21 17.64 -3.97
N LEU A 78 6.81 16.45 -3.96
CA LEU A 78 6.26 15.28 -3.24
C LEU A 78 6.50 15.31 -1.73
N LEU A 79 7.50 16.08 -1.25
CA LEU A 79 7.95 16.09 0.16
C LEU A 79 7.76 17.42 0.87
N ASP A 80 7.57 18.52 0.16
CA ASP A 80 7.33 19.82 0.76
C ASP A 80 5.83 20.03 1.03
N THR A 81 5.48 20.32 2.27
CA THR A 81 4.10 20.53 2.73
C THR A 81 3.33 21.55 1.90
N LYS A 82 3.96 22.70 1.57
CA LYS A 82 3.29 23.79 0.83
C LYS A 82 3.05 23.42 -0.62
N GLN A 83 4.07 22.83 -1.26
CA GLN A 83 3.98 22.42 -2.66
C GLN A 83 2.95 21.29 -2.81
N PHE A 84 2.97 20.30 -1.90
CA PHE A 84 1.98 19.22 -1.89
C PHE A 84 0.56 19.77 -1.72
N THR A 85 0.33 20.62 -0.73
CA THR A 85 -0.97 21.28 -0.52
C THR A 85 -1.42 22.04 -1.78
N THR A 86 -0.49 22.74 -2.45
CA THR A 86 -0.81 23.51 -3.65
C THR A 86 -1.22 22.59 -4.80
N PHE A 87 -0.42 21.58 -5.15
CA PHE A 87 -0.77 20.74 -6.28
C PHE A 87 -1.98 19.83 -6.01
N SER A 88 -2.21 19.44 -4.75
CA SER A 88 -3.36 18.63 -4.39
C SER A 88 -4.69 19.43 -4.35
N GLY A 89 -4.70 20.65 -4.86
CA GLY A 89 -5.91 21.48 -4.93
C GLY A 89 -6.26 22.17 -3.61
N GLY A 90 -5.26 22.50 -2.80
CA GLY A 90 -5.44 23.18 -1.51
C GLY A 90 -5.83 22.26 -0.36
N ARG A 91 -5.85 20.95 -0.58
CA ARG A 91 -6.12 19.99 0.50
C ARG A 91 -4.96 19.97 1.49
N PRO A 92 -5.20 20.18 2.80
CA PRO A 92 -4.15 20.24 3.81
C PRO A 92 -3.23 19.01 3.78
N ALA A 93 -1.94 19.26 3.91
CA ALA A 93 -0.93 18.25 4.09
C ALA A 93 0.03 18.67 5.21
N GLU A 94 0.60 17.69 5.89
CA GLU A 94 1.69 17.85 6.86
C GLU A 94 2.73 16.79 6.52
N ILE A 95 3.97 17.19 6.25
CA ILE A 95 5.04 16.29 5.84
C ILE A 95 6.31 16.65 6.62
N ASP A 96 6.86 15.70 7.35
CA ASP A 96 8.20 15.78 7.90
C ASP A 96 9.18 15.14 6.89
N PRO A 97 9.94 15.94 6.10
CA PRO A 97 10.71 15.46 4.95
C PRO A 97 12.06 14.85 5.35
N LYS A 98 12.04 13.92 6.32
CA LYS A 98 13.22 13.16 6.74
C LYS A 98 12.91 11.67 6.82
N VAL A 99 13.93 10.82 6.79
CA VAL A 99 13.79 9.38 7.04
C VAL A 99 13.21 9.18 8.44
N GLY A 100 12.17 8.35 8.54
CA GLY A 100 11.39 8.16 9.76
C GLY A 100 10.34 9.23 10.03
N GLY A 101 10.37 10.37 9.31
CA GLY A 101 9.37 11.43 9.42
C GLY A 101 7.98 10.97 8.98
N THR A 102 6.96 11.46 9.67
CA THR A 102 5.56 11.14 9.37
C THR A 102 4.98 12.09 8.34
N PHE A 103 3.92 11.66 7.67
CA PHE A 103 3.10 12.53 6.84
C PHE A 103 1.62 12.26 7.01
N SER A 104 0.85 13.30 6.77
CA SER A 104 -0.61 13.31 6.69
C SER A 104 -1.00 14.10 5.45
N LEU A 105 -1.70 13.49 4.51
CA LEU A 105 -2.01 14.05 3.20
C LEU A 105 -3.52 14.09 2.97
N PHE A 106 -3.95 15.02 2.10
CA PHE A 106 -5.36 15.15 1.70
C PHE A 106 -6.30 15.30 2.91
N ALA A 107 -5.97 16.26 3.79
CA ALA A 107 -6.73 16.52 5.04
C ALA A 107 -6.80 15.28 5.96
N GLY A 108 -5.74 14.50 6.06
CA GLY A 108 -5.66 13.34 6.93
C GLY A 108 -6.21 12.04 6.35
N HIS A 109 -6.65 12.03 5.09
CA HIS A 109 -7.16 10.81 4.45
C HIS A 109 -6.07 9.75 4.23
N ILE A 110 -4.84 10.21 3.98
CA ILE A 110 -3.67 9.34 3.81
C ILE A 110 -2.65 9.69 4.88
N VAL A 111 -2.14 8.68 5.55
CA VAL A 111 -1.09 8.83 6.57
C VAL A 111 0.04 7.84 6.33
N GLY A 112 1.23 8.19 6.82
CA GLY A 112 2.37 7.29 6.66
C GLY A 112 3.66 7.83 7.24
N ARG A 113 4.75 7.20 6.77
CA ARG A 113 6.12 7.52 7.20
C ARG A 113 7.10 7.34 6.05
N ASN A 114 8.06 8.24 5.94
CA ASN A 114 9.16 8.11 5.01
C ASN A 114 10.14 7.02 5.49
N LEU A 115 10.34 5.97 4.70
CA LEU A 115 11.24 4.87 5.02
C LEU A 115 12.64 5.09 4.46
N GLU A 116 12.71 5.60 3.21
CA GLU A 116 13.96 5.94 2.54
C GLU A 116 13.77 7.22 1.75
N LEU A 117 14.75 8.10 1.82
CA LEU A 117 14.83 9.34 1.04
C LEU A 117 16.24 9.46 0.45
N VAL A 118 16.36 9.34 -0.87
CA VAL A 118 17.58 9.65 -1.62
C VAL A 118 17.30 10.90 -2.42
N PRO A 119 17.90 12.04 -2.07
CA PRO A 119 17.60 13.33 -2.72
C PRO A 119 17.60 13.24 -4.24
N ASP A 120 16.54 13.77 -4.84
CA ASP A 120 16.31 13.87 -6.28
C ASP A 120 16.25 12.52 -7.03
N ARG A 121 16.25 11.39 -6.31
CA ARG A 121 16.33 10.05 -6.92
C ARG A 121 15.30 9.05 -6.44
N ARG A 122 15.01 9.00 -5.12
CA ARG A 122 14.13 7.97 -4.59
C ARG A 122 13.38 8.45 -3.35
N ILE A 123 12.10 8.07 -3.30
CA ILE A 123 11.26 8.19 -2.11
C ILE A 123 10.62 6.81 -1.87
N VAL A 124 10.74 6.27 -0.67
CA VAL A 124 10.02 5.05 -0.24
C VAL A 124 9.22 5.38 1.01
N GLN A 125 7.95 5.04 1.01
CA GLN A 125 7.02 5.36 2.07
C GLN A 125 6.24 4.13 2.54
N ALA A 126 6.11 3.96 3.87
CA ALA A 126 5.00 3.21 4.43
C ALA A 126 3.76 4.09 4.33
N TRP A 127 2.74 3.63 3.62
CA TRP A 127 1.61 4.43 3.18
C TRP A 127 0.29 3.74 3.55
N ARG A 128 -0.73 4.49 3.95
CA ARG A 128 -1.99 3.95 4.39
C ARG A 128 -3.14 4.91 4.14
N VAL A 129 -4.26 4.40 3.65
CA VAL A 129 -5.54 5.11 3.70
C VAL A 129 -6.16 4.90 5.09
N VAL A 130 -6.60 5.96 5.74
CA VAL A 130 -7.09 5.91 7.14
C VAL A 130 -8.21 4.89 7.37
N PRO A 131 -9.21 4.68 6.47
CA PRO A 131 -10.23 3.63 6.62
C PRO A 131 -9.71 2.18 6.60
N TRP A 132 -8.45 1.93 6.22
CA TRP A 132 -7.93 0.55 6.26
C TRP A 132 -7.85 0.03 7.69
N PRO A 133 -7.89 -1.30 7.88
CA PRO A 133 -7.71 -1.89 9.20
C PRO A 133 -6.43 -1.38 9.87
N GLU A 134 -6.49 -1.19 11.18
CA GLU A 134 -5.36 -0.67 11.95
C GLU A 134 -4.12 -1.55 11.77
N GLY A 135 -2.94 -0.93 11.63
CA GLY A 135 -1.67 -1.62 11.45
C GLY A 135 -1.39 -2.08 10.00
N ILE A 136 -2.34 -1.95 9.07
CA ILE A 136 -2.10 -2.27 7.65
C ILE A 136 -1.46 -1.06 6.97
N PHE A 137 -0.26 -1.27 6.45
CA PHE A 137 0.48 -0.32 5.61
C PHE A 137 0.91 -1.00 4.32
N SER A 138 0.91 -0.23 3.26
CA SER A 138 1.50 -0.58 1.96
C SER A 138 2.83 0.13 1.78
N ILE A 139 3.55 -0.22 0.71
CA ILE A 139 4.81 0.44 0.32
C ILE A 139 4.59 1.17 -1.00
N ALA A 140 4.74 2.47 -0.97
CA ALA A 140 4.78 3.33 -2.15
C ALA A 140 6.23 3.73 -2.42
N ARG A 141 6.74 3.42 -3.62
CA ARG A 141 8.11 3.71 -4.05
C ARG A 141 8.09 4.57 -5.30
N PHE A 142 8.85 5.64 -5.28
CA PHE A 142 9.07 6.56 -6.39
C PHE A 142 10.55 6.53 -6.73
N GLU A 143 10.89 6.18 -7.98
CA GLU A 143 12.24 6.29 -8.55
C GLU A 143 12.22 7.42 -9.57
N LEU A 144 13.12 8.38 -9.42
CA LEU A 144 13.22 9.56 -10.28
C LEU A 144 14.48 9.48 -11.13
N THR A 145 14.33 9.52 -12.43
CA THR A 145 15.44 9.51 -13.39
C THR A 145 15.37 10.76 -14.26
N GLY A 146 16.44 11.54 -14.26
CA GLY A 146 16.56 12.70 -15.15
C GLY A 146 16.60 12.27 -16.62
N GLN A 147 15.90 13.02 -17.47
CA GLN A 147 15.88 12.88 -18.92
C GLN A 147 16.19 14.24 -19.55
N GLU A 148 16.51 14.27 -20.85
CA GLU A 148 16.75 15.54 -21.58
C GLU A 148 15.58 16.52 -21.47
N SER A 149 14.36 16.02 -21.45
CA SER A 149 13.12 16.81 -21.39
C SER A 149 12.52 16.96 -20.00
N GLY A 150 13.19 16.44 -18.94
CA GLY A 150 12.65 16.52 -17.58
C GLY A 150 12.96 15.30 -16.71
N THR A 151 11.93 14.66 -16.16
CA THR A 151 12.06 13.53 -15.24
C THR A 151 11.09 12.42 -15.59
N ARG A 152 11.58 11.19 -15.65
CA ARG A 152 10.75 9.98 -15.56
C ARG A 152 10.65 9.54 -14.11
N VAL A 153 9.43 9.33 -13.65
CA VAL A 153 9.12 8.70 -12.37
C VAL A 153 8.62 7.28 -12.63
N ILE A 154 9.31 6.31 -12.04
CA ILE A 154 8.84 4.92 -11.98
C ILE A 154 8.22 4.75 -10.59
N PHE A 155 6.95 4.39 -10.57
CA PHE A 155 6.18 4.26 -9.35
C PHE A 155 5.70 2.83 -9.14
N ASP A 156 6.01 2.27 -7.96
CA ASP A 156 5.51 0.98 -7.54
C ASP A 156 4.75 1.11 -6.22
N HIS A 157 3.56 0.53 -6.14
CA HIS A 157 2.78 0.45 -4.92
C HIS A 157 2.39 -0.99 -4.64
N THR A 158 2.78 -1.51 -3.49
CA THR A 158 2.64 -2.92 -3.12
C THR A 158 2.14 -3.09 -1.69
N GLY A 159 1.57 -4.26 -1.37
CA GLY A 159 1.16 -4.60 0.01
C GLY A 159 -0.15 -3.95 0.47
N PHE A 160 -0.91 -3.35 -0.41
CA PHE A 160 -2.27 -2.87 -0.13
C PHE A 160 -3.30 -4.01 -0.22
N PRO A 161 -4.51 -3.85 0.36
CA PRO A 161 -5.60 -4.81 0.20
C PRO A 161 -5.94 -5.02 -1.29
N PRO A 162 -5.88 -6.27 -1.82
CA PRO A 162 -5.97 -6.53 -3.27
C PRO A 162 -7.25 -6.03 -3.94
N GLU A 163 -8.36 -6.00 -3.19
CA GLU A 163 -9.66 -5.51 -3.65
C GLU A 163 -9.68 -4.00 -3.91
N LEU A 164 -8.70 -3.25 -3.41
CA LEU A 164 -8.60 -1.81 -3.58
C LEU A 164 -7.71 -1.40 -4.76
N ALA A 165 -7.15 -2.35 -5.51
CA ALA A 165 -6.17 -2.07 -6.56
C ALA A 165 -6.67 -1.05 -7.59
N GLU A 166 -7.84 -1.25 -8.17
CA GLU A 166 -8.41 -0.35 -9.19
C GLU A 166 -8.69 1.05 -8.64
N HIS A 167 -9.22 1.12 -7.41
CA HIS A 167 -9.48 2.39 -6.75
C HIS A 167 -8.18 3.16 -6.46
N LEU A 168 -7.15 2.47 -6.00
CA LEU A 168 -5.85 3.08 -5.73
C LEU A 168 -5.16 3.54 -7.02
N GLU A 169 -5.21 2.72 -8.07
CA GLU A 169 -4.64 3.06 -9.37
C GLU A 169 -5.27 4.32 -9.96
N SER A 170 -6.60 4.42 -9.94
CA SER A 170 -7.33 5.64 -10.33
C SER A 170 -6.94 6.82 -9.44
N GLY A 171 -6.87 6.61 -8.12
CA GLY A 171 -6.49 7.62 -7.15
C GLY A 171 -5.09 8.20 -7.39
N TRP A 172 -4.11 7.37 -7.77
CA TRP A 172 -2.78 7.82 -8.16
C TRP A 172 -2.81 8.68 -9.41
N ASN A 173 -3.54 8.24 -10.45
CA ASN A 173 -3.68 8.99 -11.70
C ASN A 173 -4.33 10.36 -11.49
N GLU A 174 -5.44 10.41 -10.78
CA GLU A 174 -6.26 11.62 -10.64
C GLU A 174 -5.67 12.61 -9.62
N ASN A 175 -5.30 12.11 -8.44
CA ASN A 175 -4.92 12.97 -7.32
C ASN A 175 -3.43 13.28 -7.26
N TYR A 176 -2.57 12.45 -7.86
CA TYR A 176 -1.13 12.69 -7.89
C TYR A 176 -0.65 13.11 -9.29
N TRP A 177 -0.71 12.21 -10.28
CA TRP A 177 -0.01 12.44 -11.54
C TRP A 177 -0.60 13.60 -12.33
N THR A 178 -1.91 13.63 -12.50
CA THR A 178 -2.59 14.73 -13.23
C THR A 178 -2.38 16.06 -12.52
N ALA A 179 -2.54 16.09 -11.20
CA ALA A 179 -2.39 17.29 -10.40
C ALA A 179 -0.95 17.79 -10.36
N LEU A 180 0.02 16.89 -10.17
CA LEU A 180 1.45 17.20 -10.15
C LEU A 180 1.95 17.69 -11.51
N ARG A 181 1.50 17.05 -12.60
CA ARG A 181 1.85 17.47 -13.98
C ARG A 181 1.35 18.89 -14.27
N LYS A 182 0.14 19.22 -13.84
CA LYS A 182 -0.41 20.58 -13.97
C LYS A 182 0.42 21.58 -13.15
N TYR A 183 0.76 21.25 -11.93
CA TYR A 183 1.54 22.11 -11.03
C TYR A 183 2.95 22.39 -11.57
N LEU A 184 3.67 21.35 -11.98
CA LEU A 184 5.04 21.45 -12.48
C LEU A 184 5.12 22.09 -13.86
N GLY A 185 4.08 22.03 -14.68
CA GLY A 185 4.00 22.68 -15.98
C GLY A 185 3.58 24.16 -15.91
N SER A 186 3.12 24.64 -14.76
CA SER A 186 2.66 26.03 -14.53
C SER A 186 3.74 26.91 -13.91
N THR A 187 4.95 26.38 -13.68
CA THR A 187 6.09 27.06 -13.03
C THR A 187 7.36 27.04 -13.95
#